data_b3d1112e624aadd886cb2fbd98abfc5a
#
_entry.id   b3d1112e624aadd886cb2fbd98abfc5a
#
_cell.length_a   1.000
_cell.length_b   1.000
_cell.length_c   1.000
_cell.angle_alpha   90.00
_cell.angle_beta   90.00
_cell.angle_gamma   90.00
#
_symmetry.space_group_name_H-M   'P 1'
#
loop_
_entity.id
_entity.type
_entity.pdbx_description
1 polymer ?
#
loop_
_entity_poly.entity_id
_entity_poly.type
_entity_poly.pdbx_seq_one_letter_code
_entity_poly.pdbx_strand_id
1 'polypeptide(L)'
;IIAGGGSAYVHAAAEVQKVVDGLEGDEKTGGRIVLKALEAPLFHIAANAGLEGSVIINKVKESPVGVGYDAYNEEYVDMVEAGILDPAKVTRSALQNATSVASTLLTTESAVANIKEDAPAGPAAGAGMGGMM
;
A
#
# COMPACT_ATOMS: atom_id res chain seq x y z
N ILE A 1 0.97 18.18 -5.90
CA ILE A 1 0.30 17.58 -4.72
C ILE A 1 -0.97 16.89 -5.19
N ILE A 2 -1.28 15.75 -4.60
CA ILE A 2 -2.48 14.95 -4.84
C ILE A 2 -3.08 14.49 -3.52
N ALA A 3 -4.31 14.00 -3.54
CA ALA A 3 -4.94 13.36 -2.40
C ALA A 3 -4.06 12.20 -1.89
N GLY A 4 -3.73 12.22 -0.60
CA GLY A 4 -2.88 11.24 0.04
C GLY A 4 -3.62 10.00 0.55
N GLY A 5 -2.97 9.25 1.45
CA GLY A 5 -3.57 8.08 2.07
C GLY A 5 -3.96 6.94 1.12
N GLY A 6 -3.35 6.87 -0.06
CA GLY A 6 -3.69 5.88 -1.08
C GLY A 6 -4.93 6.21 -1.92
N SER A 7 -5.65 7.31 -1.61
CA SER A 7 -6.90 7.68 -2.28
C SER A 7 -6.70 7.98 -3.77
N ALA A 8 -5.58 8.61 -4.13
CA ALA A 8 -5.26 8.91 -5.53
C ALA A 8 -5.17 7.64 -6.40
N TYR A 9 -4.63 6.54 -5.89
CA TYR A 9 -4.60 5.28 -6.62
C TYR A 9 -5.98 4.69 -6.82
N VAL A 10 -6.84 4.75 -5.79
CA VAL A 10 -8.21 4.22 -5.87
C VAL A 10 -9.02 4.99 -6.92
N HIS A 11 -8.90 6.32 -6.95
CA HIS A 11 -9.58 7.13 -7.97
C HIS A 11 -9.00 6.94 -9.37
N ALA A 12 -7.68 6.74 -9.50
CA ALA A 12 -7.06 6.45 -10.78
C ALA A 12 -7.47 5.09 -11.36
N ALA A 13 -7.92 4.15 -10.53
CA ALA A 13 -8.32 2.82 -10.97
C ALA A 13 -9.43 2.85 -12.05
N ALA A 14 -10.32 3.83 -12.01
CA ALA A 14 -11.37 3.99 -13.03
C ALA A 14 -10.80 4.25 -14.44
N GLU A 15 -9.75 5.05 -14.55
CA GLU A 15 -9.08 5.32 -15.83
C GLU A 15 -8.23 4.12 -16.27
N VAL A 16 -7.56 3.45 -15.35
CA VAL A 16 -6.81 2.22 -15.61
C VAL A 16 -7.75 1.11 -16.10
N GLN A 17 -8.95 1.00 -15.55
CA GLN A 17 -9.97 0.04 -15.99
C GLN A 17 -10.30 0.18 -17.48
N LYS A 18 -10.44 1.43 -17.98
CA LYS A 18 -10.71 1.67 -19.41
C LYS A 18 -9.60 1.12 -20.31
N VAL A 19 -8.35 1.24 -19.87
CA VAL A 19 -7.21 0.67 -20.60
C VAL A 19 -7.28 -0.86 -20.57
N VAL A 20 -7.53 -1.44 -19.40
CA VAL A 20 -7.61 -2.89 -19.22
C VAL A 20 -8.77 -3.51 -20.02
N ASP A 21 -9.86 -2.80 -20.16
CA ASP A 21 -11.02 -3.28 -20.95
C ASP A 21 -10.69 -3.43 -22.44
N GLY A 22 -9.75 -2.63 -22.95
CA GLY A 22 -9.24 -2.72 -24.30
C GLY A 22 -8.17 -3.79 -24.53
N LEU A 23 -7.68 -4.46 -23.48
CA LEU A 23 -6.68 -5.52 -23.56
C LEU A 23 -7.33 -6.89 -23.71
N GLU A 24 -6.56 -7.86 -24.25
CA GLU A 24 -6.99 -9.23 -24.43
C GLU A 24 -6.00 -10.23 -23.81
N GLY A 25 -6.43 -11.47 -23.57
CA GLY A 25 -5.60 -12.57 -23.11
C GLY A 25 -4.81 -12.26 -21.83
N ASP A 26 -3.53 -12.59 -21.84
CA ASP A 26 -2.63 -12.44 -20.69
C ASP A 26 -2.36 -10.98 -20.33
N GLU A 27 -2.37 -10.07 -21.31
CA GLU A 27 -2.23 -8.63 -21.06
C GLU A 27 -3.39 -8.11 -20.22
N LYS A 28 -4.60 -8.54 -20.51
CA LYS A 28 -5.79 -8.21 -19.71
C LYS A 28 -5.69 -8.76 -18.29
N THR A 29 -5.17 -9.96 -18.15
CA THR A 29 -4.92 -10.57 -16.83
C THR A 29 -3.89 -9.75 -16.04
N GLY A 30 -2.79 -9.36 -16.66
CA GLY A 30 -1.79 -8.47 -16.06
C GLY A 30 -2.37 -7.12 -15.64
N GLY A 31 -3.19 -6.52 -16.51
CA GLY A 31 -3.89 -5.26 -16.21
C GLY A 31 -4.81 -5.37 -14.98
N ARG A 32 -5.53 -6.48 -14.82
CA ARG A 32 -6.37 -6.74 -13.65
C ARG A 32 -5.55 -6.88 -12.36
N ILE A 33 -4.36 -7.47 -12.44
CA ILE A 33 -3.44 -7.55 -11.30
C ILE A 33 -3.02 -6.14 -10.87
N VAL A 34 -2.67 -5.27 -11.81
CA VAL A 34 -2.34 -3.86 -11.52
C VAL A 34 -3.53 -3.15 -10.87
N LEU A 35 -4.74 -3.29 -11.41
CA LEU A 35 -5.96 -2.71 -10.82
C LEU A 35 -6.13 -3.12 -9.36
N LYS A 36 -5.94 -4.40 -9.06
CA LYS A 36 -6.04 -4.88 -7.67
C LYS A 36 -4.93 -4.31 -6.79
N ALA A 37 -3.73 -4.17 -7.32
CA ALA A 37 -2.59 -3.61 -6.60
C ALA A 37 -2.78 -2.13 -6.24
N LEU A 38 -3.53 -1.34 -7.04
CA LEU A 38 -3.82 0.07 -6.73
C LEU A 38 -4.65 0.25 -5.45
N GLU A 39 -5.38 -0.76 -5.02
CA GLU A 39 -6.17 -0.73 -3.79
C GLU A 39 -5.30 -0.97 -2.53
N ALA A 40 -4.15 -1.62 -2.68
CA ALA A 40 -3.36 -2.12 -1.57
C ALA A 40 -2.90 -1.03 -0.58
N PRO A 41 -2.45 0.17 -0.99
CA PRO A 41 -2.02 1.19 -0.04
C PRO A 41 -3.14 1.62 0.92
N LEU A 42 -4.32 1.94 0.42
CA LEU A 42 -5.46 2.30 1.27
C LEU A 42 -5.94 1.12 2.10
N PHE A 43 -5.96 -0.09 1.52
CA PHE A 43 -6.30 -1.31 2.26
C PHE A 43 -5.44 -1.50 3.50
N HIS A 44 -4.11 -1.37 3.34
CA HIS A 44 -3.19 -1.55 4.46
C HIS A 44 -3.26 -0.44 5.49
N ILE A 45 -3.52 0.80 5.09
CA ILE A 45 -3.76 1.91 6.02
C ILE A 45 -4.97 1.61 6.89
N ALA A 46 -6.09 1.19 6.28
CA ALA A 46 -7.30 0.83 6.99
C ALA A 46 -7.09 -0.39 7.91
N ALA A 47 -6.46 -1.45 7.40
CA ALA A 47 -6.16 -2.65 8.17
C ALA A 47 -5.25 -2.38 9.38
N ASN A 48 -4.26 -1.51 9.23
CA ASN A 48 -3.37 -1.10 10.32
C ASN A 48 -4.12 -0.30 11.41
N ALA A 49 -5.20 0.38 11.03
CA ALA A 49 -6.12 1.04 11.96
C ALA A 49 -7.16 0.08 12.58
N GLY A 50 -7.09 -1.22 12.25
CA GLY A 50 -8.04 -2.22 12.76
C GLY A 50 -9.39 -2.26 12.02
N LEU A 51 -9.44 -1.66 10.83
CA LEU A 51 -10.68 -1.50 10.04
C LEU A 51 -10.71 -2.46 8.85
N GLU A 52 -11.93 -2.71 8.34
CA GLU A 52 -12.11 -3.55 7.15
C GLU A 52 -11.80 -2.75 5.87
N GLY A 53 -10.61 -2.96 5.31
CA GLY A 53 -10.09 -2.19 4.19
C GLY A 53 -10.96 -2.25 2.93
N SER A 54 -11.59 -3.39 2.64
CA SER A 54 -12.47 -3.55 1.47
C SER A 54 -13.72 -2.66 1.53
N VAL A 55 -14.29 -2.46 2.71
CA VAL A 55 -15.44 -1.59 2.92
C VAL A 55 -15.05 -0.14 2.65
N ILE A 56 -13.89 0.27 3.18
CA ILE A 56 -13.37 1.63 3.02
C ILE A 56 -13.06 1.92 1.55
N ILE A 57 -12.38 1.01 0.86
CA ILE A 57 -12.06 1.15 -0.56
C ILE A 57 -13.32 1.31 -1.40
N ASN A 58 -14.33 0.49 -1.19
CA ASN A 58 -15.59 0.57 -1.94
C ASN A 58 -16.25 1.94 -1.76
N LYS A 59 -16.28 2.45 -0.53
CA LYS A 59 -16.86 3.76 -0.25
C LYS A 59 -16.05 4.91 -0.86
N VAL A 60 -14.72 4.82 -0.88
CA VAL A 60 -13.87 5.81 -1.56
C VAL A 60 -14.07 5.77 -3.08
N LYS A 61 -14.25 4.59 -3.69
CA LYS A 61 -14.55 4.46 -5.12
C LYS A 61 -15.87 5.14 -5.53
N GLU A 62 -16.85 5.14 -4.64
CA GLU A 62 -18.17 5.75 -4.86
C GLU A 62 -18.17 7.26 -4.54
N SER A 63 -17.12 7.76 -3.90
CA SER A 63 -17.00 9.16 -3.50
C SER A 63 -16.44 10.02 -4.64
N PRO A 64 -16.66 11.35 -4.60
CA PRO A 64 -16.04 12.28 -5.55
C PRO A 64 -14.49 12.17 -5.54
N VAL A 65 -13.89 12.47 -6.69
CA VAL A 65 -12.42 12.51 -6.80
C VAL A 65 -11.85 13.52 -5.81
N GLY A 66 -10.84 13.10 -5.04
CA GLY A 66 -10.24 13.89 -3.97
C GLY A 66 -10.69 13.47 -2.57
N VAL A 67 -11.85 12.83 -2.45
CA VAL A 67 -12.29 12.27 -1.18
C VAL A 67 -11.56 10.97 -0.87
N GLY A 68 -11.09 10.85 0.35
CA GLY A 68 -10.42 9.66 0.86
C GLY A 68 -10.85 9.35 2.29
N TYR A 69 -10.10 8.48 2.93
CA TYR A 69 -10.36 8.08 4.30
C TYR A 69 -9.25 8.56 5.23
N ASP A 70 -9.62 9.39 6.21
CA ASP A 70 -8.76 9.78 7.32
C ASP A 70 -8.82 8.68 8.40
N ALA A 71 -7.77 7.87 8.48
CA ALA A 71 -7.72 6.76 9.43
C ALA A 71 -7.48 7.23 10.88
N TYR A 72 -7.05 8.47 11.10
CA TYR A 72 -6.85 9.01 12.43
C TYR A 72 -8.16 9.47 13.08
N ASN A 73 -9.01 10.16 12.29
CA ASN A 73 -10.31 10.64 12.75
C ASN A 73 -11.46 9.69 12.39
N GLU A 74 -11.18 8.61 11.65
CA GLU A 74 -12.14 7.60 11.20
C GLU A 74 -13.29 8.18 10.34
N GLU A 75 -12.97 9.14 9.46
CA GLU A 75 -13.95 9.81 8.63
C GLU A 75 -13.56 9.91 7.16
N TYR A 76 -14.56 10.16 6.29
CA TYR A 76 -14.35 10.39 4.87
C TYR A 76 -14.32 11.89 4.61
N VAL A 77 -13.19 12.39 4.08
CA VAL A 77 -12.93 13.82 3.92
C VAL A 77 -12.35 14.14 2.55
N ASP A 78 -12.44 15.40 2.13
CA ASP A 78 -11.56 15.89 1.08
C ASP A 78 -10.13 15.91 1.61
N MET A 79 -9.28 15.07 0.99
CA MET A 79 -7.92 14.84 1.48
C MET A 79 -7.03 16.09 1.36
N VAL A 80 -7.31 16.93 0.35
CA VAL A 80 -6.53 18.17 0.15
C VAL A 80 -6.91 19.20 1.20
N GLU A 81 -8.18 19.38 1.47
CA GLU A 81 -8.67 20.28 2.51
C GLU A 81 -8.26 19.82 3.91
N ALA A 82 -8.27 18.52 4.16
CA ALA A 82 -7.82 17.94 5.42
C ALA A 82 -6.28 17.95 5.60
N GLY A 83 -5.52 18.35 4.56
CA GLY A 83 -4.05 18.39 4.62
C GLY A 83 -3.38 17.02 4.52
N ILE A 84 -4.11 15.99 4.11
CA ILE A 84 -3.59 14.63 3.90
C ILE A 84 -3.15 14.53 2.44
N LEU A 85 -1.88 14.84 2.19
CA LEU A 85 -1.33 15.09 0.87
C LEU A 85 -0.15 14.17 0.55
N ASP A 86 -0.07 13.76 -0.72
CA ASP A 86 1.11 13.07 -1.26
C ASP A 86 1.74 13.88 -2.41
N PRO A 87 3.07 13.82 -2.58
CA PRO A 87 3.72 14.34 -3.78
C PRO A 87 3.43 13.42 -4.96
N ALA A 88 2.82 13.93 -6.03
CA ALA A 88 2.45 13.15 -7.21
C ALA A 88 3.64 12.40 -7.84
N LYS A 89 4.83 13.00 -7.84
CA LYS A 89 6.05 12.36 -8.35
C LYS A 89 6.44 11.12 -7.54
N VAL A 90 6.33 11.20 -6.22
CA VAL A 90 6.66 10.08 -5.32
C VAL A 90 5.68 8.93 -5.53
N THR A 91 4.38 9.22 -5.53
CA THR A 91 3.32 8.24 -5.74
C THR A 91 3.46 7.53 -7.10
N ARG A 92 3.69 8.30 -8.16
CA ARG A 92 3.92 7.75 -9.50
C ARG A 92 5.18 6.88 -9.55
N SER A 93 6.30 7.35 -9.01
CA SER A 93 7.57 6.61 -9.02
C SER A 93 7.48 5.34 -8.21
N ALA A 94 6.76 5.35 -7.10
CA ALA A 94 6.52 4.16 -6.29
C ALA A 94 5.82 3.05 -7.09
N LEU A 95 4.76 3.40 -7.82
CA LEU A 95 4.05 2.45 -8.69
C LEU A 95 4.94 1.91 -9.82
N GLN A 96 5.70 2.79 -10.49
CA GLN A 96 6.63 2.40 -11.56
C GLN A 96 7.71 1.44 -11.04
N ASN A 97 8.32 1.75 -9.91
CA ASN A 97 9.36 0.92 -9.31
C ASN A 97 8.82 -0.42 -8.83
N ALA A 98 7.65 -0.43 -8.19
CA ALA A 98 6.98 -1.66 -7.77
C ALA A 98 6.67 -2.57 -8.96
N THR A 99 6.15 -2.01 -10.05
CA THR A 99 5.87 -2.75 -11.28
C THR A 99 7.15 -3.31 -11.90
N SER A 100 8.24 -2.55 -11.92
CA SER A 100 9.54 -3.00 -12.45
C SER A 100 10.08 -4.20 -11.66
N VAL A 101 10.05 -4.13 -10.32
CA VAL A 101 10.51 -5.23 -9.47
C VAL A 101 9.61 -6.46 -9.62
N ALA A 102 8.29 -6.29 -9.62
CA ALA A 102 7.35 -7.38 -9.80
C ALA A 102 7.53 -8.08 -11.15
N SER A 103 7.71 -7.32 -12.24
CA SER A 103 7.96 -7.87 -13.58
C SER A 103 9.28 -8.66 -13.62
N THR A 104 10.32 -8.17 -12.97
CA THR A 104 11.60 -8.89 -12.88
C THR A 104 11.42 -10.21 -12.12
N LEU A 105 10.72 -10.19 -10.99
CA LEU A 105 10.47 -11.40 -10.20
C LEU A 105 9.68 -12.44 -11.00
N LEU A 106 8.64 -12.03 -11.72
CA LEU A 106 7.80 -12.91 -12.54
C LEU A 106 8.56 -13.62 -13.67
N THR A 107 9.67 -13.05 -14.14
CA THR A 107 10.50 -13.60 -15.21
C THR A 107 11.70 -14.41 -14.71
N THR A 108 11.87 -14.56 -13.40
CA THR A 108 12.96 -15.35 -12.80
C THR A 108 12.53 -16.79 -12.56
N GLU A 109 13.45 -17.74 -12.77
CA GLU A 109 13.22 -19.16 -12.44
C GLU A 109 13.49 -19.46 -10.96
N SER A 110 14.40 -18.70 -10.34
CA SER A 110 14.76 -18.89 -8.94
C SER A 110 15.18 -17.58 -8.29
N ALA A 111 14.95 -17.47 -6.99
CA ALA A 111 15.42 -16.35 -6.17
C ALA A 111 16.41 -16.87 -5.12
N VAL A 112 17.53 -16.17 -4.97
CA VAL A 112 18.52 -16.46 -3.93
C VAL A 112 18.41 -15.40 -2.86
N ALA A 113 18.20 -15.82 -1.61
CA ALA A 113 18.08 -14.92 -0.47
C ALA A 113 18.94 -15.44 0.70
N ASN A 114 19.36 -14.54 1.57
CA ASN A 114 20.04 -14.93 2.79
C ASN A 114 19.09 -15.69 3.72
N ILE A 115 19.60 -16.76 4.34
CA ILE A 115 18.88 -17.45 5.40
C ILE A 115 18.76 -16.47 6.58
N LYS A 116 17.56 -16.34 7.13
CA LYS A 116 17.36 -15.52 8.32
C LYS A 116 18.11 -16.14 9.50
N GLU A 117 19.13 -15.45 9.98
CA GLU A 117 19.82 -15.83 11.21
C GLU A 117 19.00 -15.35 12.41
N ASP A 118 18.81 -16.23 13.40
CA ASP A 118 18.23 -15.81 14.67
C ASP A 118 19.19 -14.82 15.34
N ALA A 119 18.70 -13.67 15.75
CA ALA A 119 19.52 -12.72 16.47
C ALA A 119 20.09 -13.41 17.71
N PRO A 120 21.42 -13.31 17.96
CA PRO A 120 22.00 -13.89 19.16
C PRO A 120 21.26 -13.34 20.37
N ALA A 121 20.81 -14.23 21.26
CA ALA A 121 20.18 -13.84 22.52
C ALA A 121 21.10 -12.82 23.20
N GLY A 122 20.63 -11.59 23.34
CA GLY A 122 21.39 -10.54 24.03
C GLY A 122 21.84 -11.04 25.39
N PRO A 123 22.99 -10.58 25.92
CA PRO A 123 23.49 -11.05 27.20
C PRO A 123 22.39 -10.90 28.25
N ALA A 124 22.05 -12.01 28.90
CA ALA A 124 21.08 -12.03 29.99
C ALA A 124 21.47 -10.92 30.98
N ALA A 125 20.55 -10.00 31.22
CA ALA A 125 20.75 -8.94 32.21
C ALA A 125 21.17 -9.61 33.52
N GLY A 126 22.45 -9.44 33.86
CA GLY A 126 23.07 -10.06 34.98
C GLY A 126 22.27 -9.78 36.25
N ALA A 127 21.92 -10.83 36.96
CA ALA A 127 21.43 -10.77 38.32
C ALA A 127 22.39 -9.91 39.16
N GLY A 128 22.03 -8.65 39.38
CA GLY A 128 22.71 -7.79 40.32
C GLY A 128 22.53 -8.38 41.70
N MET A 129 23.58 -8.99 42.21
CA MET A 129 23.70 -9.41 43.58
C MET A 129 23.49 -8.25 44.53
N GLY A 130 22.44 -8.32 45.33
CA GLY A 130 22.35 -7.59 46.57
C GLY A 130 23.52 -7.99 47.45
N GLY A 131 24.33 -7.04 47.83
CA GLY A 131 25.39 -7.14 48.85
C GLY A 131 25.12 -6.11 49.95
N MET A 132 24.70 -6.62 51.02
CA MET A 132 25.00 -6.32 52.43
C MET A 132 25.94 -5.10 52.68
N MET A 133 25.44 -4.20 53.41
CA MET A 133 25.75 -3.69 54.74
C MET A 133 25.02 -2.35 54.94
#